data_46a7020ceac4fb313ad7f46e70788bdf
#
_entry.id   46a7020ceac4fb313ad7f46e70788bdf
#
_cell.length_a   1.000
_cell.length_b   1.000
_cell.length_c   1.000
_cell.angle_alpha   90.00
_cell.angle_beta   90.00
_cell.angle_gamma   90.00
#
_symmetry.space_group_name_H-M   'P 1'
#
loop_
_entity.id
_entity.type
_entity.pdbx_description
1 polymer ?
#
loop_
_entity_poly.entity_id
_entity_poly.type
_entity_poly.pdbx_seq_one_letter_code
_entity_poly.pdbx_strand_id
1 'polypeptide(L)'
;LSVITRGVVPPNPSELLDSNDMEELLEKVKDKFDYVILDGTPIDSLSDSLILAKKTDRVVLVTAANTTTIEDLQNSKKALEAIEVKISGVVLNRMTDERRGDRYNKYYV
;
A
#
# COMPACT_ATOMS: atom_id res chain seq x y z
N LEU A 1 -13.88 13.38 3.18
CA LEU A 1 -12.57 12.77 3.36
C LEU A 1 -11.90 13.35 4.63
N SER A 2 -11.54 12.48 5.56
CA SER A 2 -10.73 12.82 6.73
C SER A 2 -9.30 12.35 6.51
N VAL A 3 -8.31 13.13 6.93
CA VAL A 3 -6.90 12.81 6.74
C VAL A 3 -6.15 12.95 8.05
N ILE A 4 -5.36 11.94 8.41
CA ILE A 4 -4.38 12.01 9.49
C ILE A 4 -3.01 12.14 8.82
N THR A 5 -2.37 13.29 9.00
CA THR A 5 -1.04 13.55 8.44
C THR A 5 0.06 13.08 9.38
N ARG A 6 1.23 12.85 8.82
CA ARG A 6 2.43 12.55 9.59
C ARG A 6 2.77 13.70 10.56
N GLY A 7 2.98 13.35 11.80
CA GLY A 7 3.55 14.24 12.80
C GLY A 7 5.09 14.29 12.75
N VAL A 8 5.71 14.52 13.91
CA VAL A 8 7.17 14.45 14.07
C VAL A 8 7.61 12.98 13.89
N VAL A 9 8.70 12.78 13.15
CA VAL A 9 9.25 11.43 12.97
C VAL A 9 9.84 10.93 14.29
N PRO A 10 9.32 9.83 14.84
CA PRO A 10 9.89 9.26 16.06
C PRO A 10 11.25 8.59 15.76
N PRO A 11 12.09 8.37 16.76
CA PRO A 11 13.38 7.69 16.59
C PRO A 11 13.24 6.21 16.19
N ASN A 12 12.10 5.59 16.50
CA ASN A 12 11.80 4.17 16.26
C ASN A 12 10.40 3.99 15.64
N PRO A 13 10.21 4.36 14.37
CA PRO A 13 8.89 4.36 13.73
C PRO A 13 8.27 2.96 13.65
N SER A 14 9.07 1.92 13.38
CA SER A 14 8.57 0.54 13.27
C SER A 14 7.95 0.03 14.58
N GLU A 15 8.55 0.35 15.73
CA GLU A 15 8.01 0.00 17.05
C GLU A 15 6.68 0.72 17.33
N LEU A 16 6.57 1.99 16.93
CA LEU A 16 5.33 2.74 17.06
C LEU A 16 4.21 2.12 16.21
N LEU A 17 4.53 1.74 14.97
CA LEU A 17 3.56 1.10 14.08
C LEU A 17 3.13 -0.30 14.56
N ASP A 18 3.98 -0.98 15.30
CA ASP A 18 3.67 -2.30 15.87
C ASP A 18 3.10 -2.23 17.29
N SER A 19 2.89 -1.04 17.83
CA SER A 19 2.40 -0.82 19.19
C SER A 19 0.89 -1.09 19.35
N ASN A 20 0.46 -1.31 20.59
CA ASN A 20 -0.95 -1.36 20.96
C ASN A 20 -1.68 -0.05 20.69
N ASP A 21 -1.01 1.10 20.82
CA ASP A 21 -1.60 2.41 20.54
C ASP A 21 -2.00 2.55 19.07
N MET A 22 -1.21 1.97 18.15
CA MET A 22 -1.55 1.91 16.73
C MET A 22 -2.78 1.01 16.49
N GLU A 23 -2.87 -0.12 17.18
CA GLU A 23 -4.04 -1.00 17.09
C GLU A 23 -5.31 -0.33 17.61
N GLU A 24 -5.24 0.34 18.76
CA GLU A 24 -6.37 1.11 19.28
C GLU A 24 -6.80 2.24 18.34
N LEU A 25 -5.84 2.92 17.69
CA LEU A 25 -6.16 3.94 16.70
C LEU A 25 -6.91 3.33 15.52
N LEU A 26 -6.44 2.21 14.99
CA LEU A 26 -7.09 1.52 13.86
C LEU A 26 -8.50 1.08 14.21
N GLU A 27 -8.72 0.50 15.39
CA GLU A 27 -10.08 0.12 15.85
C GLU A 27 -11.00 1.35 15.95
N LYS A 28 -10.52 2.45 16.54
CA LYS A 28 -11.31 3.69 16.66
C LYS A 28 -11.70 4.31 15.30
N VAL A 29 -10.85 4.19 14.28
CA VAL A 29 -11.16 4.73 12.95
C VAL A 29 -12.04 3.76 12.15
N LYS A 30 -11.89 2.44 12.32
CA LYS A 30 -12.78 1.44 11.72
C LYS A 30 -14.24 1.62 12.16
N ASP A 31 -14.47 1.97 13.41
CA ASP A 31 -15.82 2.22 13.93
C ASP A 31 -16.49 3.47 13.33
N LYS A 32 -15.71 4.38 12.77
CA LYS A 32 -16.19 5.70 12.30
C LYS A 32 -16.28 5.82 10.79
N PHE A 33 -15.55 4.99 10.05
CA PHE A 33 -15.39 5.10 8.60
C PHE A 33 -15.61 3.76 7.90
N ASP A 34 -16.29 3.79 6.77
CA ASP A 34 -16.51 2.59 5.91
C ASP A 34 -15.20 2.10 5.28
N TYR A 35 -14.27 3.02 5.01
CA TYR A 35 -12.95 2.73 4.44
C TYR A 35 -11.87 3.49 5.19
N VAL A 36 -10.80 2.77 5.53
CA VAL A 36 -9.58 3.33 6.10
C VAL A 36 -8.42 2.97 5.18
N ILE A 37 -7.75 3.98 4.64
CA ILE A 37 -6.62 3.79 3.73
C ILE A 37 -5.33 4.19 4.45
N LEU A 38 -4.38 3.26 4.53
CA LEU A 38 -3.04 3.50 5.05
C LEU A 38 -2.08 3.71 3.86
N ASP A 39 -1.46 4.88 3.79
CA ASP A 39 -0.42 5.18 2.80
C ASP A 39 0.93 4.73 3.34
N GLY A 40 1.47 3.66 2.76
CA GLY A 40 2.69 3.02 3.21
C GLY A 40 3.93 3.47 2.44
N THR A 41 5.10 3.18 2.99
CA THR A 41 6.40 3.34 2.34
C THR A 41 6.64 2.24 1.29
N PRO A 42 7.62 2.41 0.34
CA PRO A 42 8.00 1.34 -0.56
C PRO A 42 8.44 0.07 0.21
N ILE A 43 7.93 -1.08 -0.21
CA ILE A 43 8.11 -2.37 0.52
C ILE A 43 9.56 -2.85 0.50
N ASP A 44 10.30 -2.54 -0.55
CA ASP A 44 11.70 -2.91 -0.75
C ASP A 44 12.68 -2.13 0.14
N SER A 45 12.24 -0.99 0.67
CA SER A 45 13.12 -0.07 1.38
C SER A 45 13.00 -0.14 2.90
N LEU A 46 11.80 -0.43 3.44
CA LEU A 46 11.51 -0.34 4.87
C LEU A 46 10.50 -1.42 5.32
N SER A 47 10.72 -1.97 6.52
CA SER A 47 9.81 -2.94 7.15
C SER A 47 8.45 -2.35 7.57
N ASP A 48 8.32 -1.03 7.62
CA ASP A 48 7.14 -0.32 8.12
C ASP A 48 5.86 -0.71 7.37
N SER A 49 5.92 -0.77 6.03
CA SER A 49 4.78 -1.19 5.21
C SER A 49 4.41 -2.66 5.40
N LEU A 50 5.36 -3.53 5.73
CA LEU A 50 5.08 -4.93 6.04
C LEU A 50 4.37 -5.06 7.40
N ILE A 51 4.75 -4.24 8.39
CA ILE A 51 4.08 -4.17 9.70
C ILE A 51 2.63 -3.70 9.51
N LEU A 52 2.42 -2.62 8.76
CA LEU A 52 1.10 -2.10 8.46
C LEU A 52 0.25 -3.09 7.67
N ALA A 53 0.83 -3.79 6.71
CA ALA A 53 0.12 -4.77 5.89
C ALA A 53 -0.54 -5.88 6.73
N LYS A 54 0.12 -6.33 7.81
CA LYS A 54 -0.45 -7.30 8.75
C LYS A 54 -1.66 -6.79 9.53
N LYS A 55 -1.81 -5.48 9.65
CA LYS A 55 -2.90 -4.83 10.40
C LYS A 55 -4.06 -4.41 9.49
N THR A 56 -4.02 -4.76 8.20
CA THR A 56 -5.03 -4.40 7.21
C THR A 56 -5.76 -5.61 6.66
N ASP A 57 -7.01 -5.42 6.24
CA ASP A 57 -7.82 -6.48 5.63
C ASP A 57 -7.39 -6.75 4.19
N ARG A 58 -6.83 -5.75 3.52
CA ARG A 58 -6.46 -5.80 2.10
C ARG A 58 -5.22 -4.97 1.81
N VAL A 59 -4.41 -5.45 0.88
CA VAL A 59 -3.23 -4.74 0.37
C VAL A 59 -3.37 -4.54 -1.13
N VAL A 60 -3.09 -3.32 -1.57
CA VAL A 60 -2.97 -2.95 -2.99
C VAL A 60 -1.55 -2.46 -3.23
N LEU A 61 -0.85 -3.08 -4.17
CA LEU A 61 0.46 -2.60 -4.61
C LEU A 61 0.29 -1.49 -5.64
N VAL A 62 0.98 -0.39 -5.44
CA VAL A 62 1.04 0.70 -6.42
C VAL A 62 2.41 0.66 -7.11
N THR A 63 2.39 0.53 -8.42
CA THR A 63 3.58 0.53 -9.27
C THR A 63 3.55 1.74 -10.19
N ALA A 64 4.71 2.18 -10.66
CA ALA A 64 4.82 3.30 -11.58
C ALA A 64 5.35 2.83 -12.94
N ALA A 65 4.64 3.22 -14.01
CA ALA A 65 5.07 2.94 -15.37
C ALA A 65 6.47 3.54 -15.63
N ASN A 66 7.31 2.79 -16.30
CA ASN A 66 8.71 3.16 -16.65
C ASN A 66 9.63 3.36 -15.43
N THR A 67 9.21 3.01 -14.22
CA THR A 67 10.01 3.15 -13.00
C THR A 67 10.09 1.81 -12.24
N THR A 68 8.95 1.19 -11.93
CA THR A 68 8.91 -0.09 -11.23
C THR A 68 9.22 -1.23 -12.20
N THR A 69 10.23 -2.02 -11.90
CA THR A 69 10.58 -3.19 -12.71
C THR A 69 9.70 -4.40 -12.35
N ILE A 70 9.70 -5.41 -13.22
CA ILE A 70 9.03 -6.68 -12.92
C ILE A 70 9.68 -7.37 -11.71
N GLU A 71 11.00 -7.23 -11.57
CA GLU A 71 11.75 -7.78 -10.44
C GLU A 71 11.34 -7.12 -9.12
N ASP A 72 11.22 -5.79 -9.08
CA ASP A 72 10.74 -5.05 -7.89
C ASP A 72 9.34 -5.54 -7.48
N LEU A 73 8.45 -5.70 -8.46
CA LEU A 73 7.09 -6.19 -8.20
C LEU A 73 7.09 -7.63 -7.66
N GLN A 74 7.92 -8.50 -8.22
CA GLN A 74 8.07 -9.88 -7.75
C GLN A 74 8.64 -9.95 -6.35
N ASN A 75 9.64 -9.12 -6.04
CA ASN A 75 10.24 -9.04 -4.71
C ASN A 75 9.25 -8.52 -3.67
N SER A 76 8.49 -7.48 -4.00
CA SER A 76 7.41 -6.96 -3.17
C SER A 76 6.33 -8.02 -2.88
N LYS A 77 5.95 -8.78 -3.92
CA LYS A 77 5.01 -9.89 -3.77
C LYS A 77 5.55 -10.95 -2.82
N LYS A 78 6.79 -11.42 -3.02
CA LYS A 78 7.43 -12.42 -2.14
C LYS A 78 7.51 -11.95 -0.68
N ALA A 79 7.83 -10.67 -0.46
CA ALA A 79 7.90 -10.11 0.89
C ALA A 79 6.54 -10.15 1.60
N LEU A 80 5.45 -9.83 0.92
CA LEU A 80 4.09 -9.92 1.47
C LEU A 80 3.64 -11.36 1.67
N GLU A 81 3.93 -12.26 0.74
CA GLU A 81 3.62 -13.69 0.87
C GLU A 81 4.37 -14.33 2.05
N ALA A 82 5.63 -13.93 2.31
CA ALA A 82 6.42 -14.42 3.42
C ALA A 82 5.82 -14.09 4.80
N ILE A 83 5.01 -13.05 4.88
CA ILE A 83 4.26 -12.67 6.09
C ILE A 83 2.77 -13.05 6.01
N GLU A 84 2.40 -13.92 5.07
CA GLU A 84 1.05 -14.45 4.85
C GLU A 84 -0.02 -13.40 4.49
N VAL A 85 0.41 -12.26 3.92
CA VAL A 85 -0.48 -11.20 3.47
C VAL A 85 -0.80 -11.37 1.99
N LYS A 86 -2.10 -11.38 1.67
CA LYS A 86 -2.60 -11.48 0.29
C LYS A 86 -2.71 -10.11 -0.36
N ILE A 87 -2.13 -10.00 -1.56
CA ILE A 87 -2.30 -8.83 -2.42
C ILE A 87 -3.68 -8.91 -3.07
N SER A 88 -4.51 -7.89 -2.86
CA SER A 88 -5.85 -7.79 -3.45
C SER A 88 -5.84 -7.23 -4.87
N GLY A 89 -4.80 -6.49 -5.22
CA GLY A 89 -4.65 -5.92 -6.55
C GLY A 89 -3.35 -5.16 -6.73
N VAL A 90 -3.08 -4.80 -7.98
CA VAL A 90 -1.95 -3.95 -8.37
C VAL A 90 -2.47 -2.79 -9.19
N VAL A 91 -2.02 -1.58 -8.87
CA VAL A 91 -2.31 -0.36 -9.62
C VAL A 91 -1.07 0.08 -10.38
N LEU A 92 -1.19 0.26 -11.68
CA LEU A 92 -0.14 0.86 -12.50
C LEU A 92 -0.42 2.36 -12.63
N ASN A 93 0.39 3.16 -11.96
CA ASN A 93 0.35 4.62 -11.97
C ASN A 93 1.29 5.22 -13.02
N ARG A 94 1.22 6.53 -13.25
CA ARG A 94 2.08 7.29 -14.17
C ARG A 94 2.05 6.77 -15.61
N MET A 95 0.91 6.26 -16.07
CA MET A 95 0.70 5.92 -17.47
C MET A 95 0.62 7.20 -18.31
N THR A 96 1.45 7.31 -19.36
CA THR A 96 1.33 8.38 -20.36
C THR A 96 0.19 8.09 -21.33
N ASP A 97 -0.46 9.14 -21.84
CA ASP A 97 -1.65 9.02 -22.71
C ASP A 97 -1.40 8.23 -24.01
N GLU A 98 -0.17 8.21 -24.52
CA GLU A 98 0.22 7.42 -25.69
C GLU A 98 -0.06 5.91 -25.54
N ARG A 99 -0.08 5.40 -24.33
CA ARG A 99 -0.40 3.96 -24.04
C ARG A 99 -1.86 3.74 -23.63
N ARG A 100 -2.63 4.79 -23.37
CA ARG A 100 -4.06 4.70 -23.04
C ARG A 100 -4.92 4.42 -24.28
N GLY A 101 -4.53 4.96 -25.44
CA GLY A 101 -5.37 4.91 -26.64
C GLY A 101 -5.60 3.52 -27.23
N ASP A 102 -4.57 2.66 -27.21
CA ASP A 102 -4.65 1.39 -27.96
C ASP A 102 -5.31 0.22 -27.21
N ARG A 103 -5.41 0.26 -25.89
CA ARG A 103 -6.00 -0.83 -25.12
C ARG A 103 -7.45 -0.63 -24.71
N TYR A 104 -7.88 0.62 -24.48
CA TYR A 104 -9.27 0.89 -24.08
C TYR A 104 -10.28 0.73 -25.22
N ASN A 105 -9.87 1.02 -26.47
CA ASN A 105 -10.74 0.84 -27.63
C ASN A 105 -11.07 -0.62 -27.97
N LYS A 106 -10.40 -1.60 -27.37
CA LYS A 106 -10.63 -3.03 -27.65
C LYS A 106 -11.74 -3.67 -26.81
N TYR A 107 -12.22 -2.98 -25.76
CA TYR A 107 -13.20 -3.52 -24.80
C TYR A 107 -14.57 -2.82 -24.81
N TYR A 108 -14.72 -1.77 -25.61
CA TYR A 108 -15.98 -1.02 -25.73
C TYR A 108 -16.43 -0.92 -27.21
N VAL A 109 -16.49 -2.04 -27.86
CA VAL A 109 -17.21 -2.15 -29.15
C VAL A 109 -18.26 -3.22 -29.00
#